data_f57eb83a333f1738e8d93e2b6adbcd73
#
_entry.id   f57eb83a333f1738e8d93e2b6adbcd73
#
_cell.length_a   1.000
_cell.length_b   1.000
_cell.length_c   1.000
_cell.angle_alpha   90.00
_cell.angle_beta   90.00
_cell.angle_gamma   90.00
#
_symmetry.space_group_name_H-M   'P 1'
#
loop_
_entity.id
_entity.type
_entity.pdbx_description
1 polymer ?
#
loop_
_entity_poly.entity_id
_entity_poly.type
_entity_poly.pdbx_seq_one_letter_code
_entity_poly.pdbx_strand_id
1 'polypeptide(L)'
;MTADRLERAASRADRIPLRILFMLGATVLFAISSALSKWQIAEYSFIEVLFFRAIASLATCAVLILPRTGLKVLRTNRLRDHLGRSATQATAQSLIIIAFGLMPLAGAVAINFSSPLFATLFAAIWLKEKVGLARIAALAAGFLGVVLVAAPGADSFRLGAMFAIANAVLFGSVTAAVRGMTTTESAETLTMYQMIFLTLFFTLALPFAFAWPSPLDAGALIANGVINAVGQYWWTRALSLAPPSAVGPFYYFMLVWSAALGFFIWGDVPTLALLGGSAIVVGSGLFLLWHETSKKPLPVDESL
;
A
#
# COMPACT_ATOMS: atom_id res chain seq x y z
N MET A 1 -18.05 -35.35 -9.27
CA MET A 1 -17.52 -33.99 -9.56
C MET A 1 -18.14 -33.58 -10.87
N THR A 2 -19.08 -32.62 -10.89
CA THR A 2 -19.90 -32.30 -12.07
C THR A 2 -19.10 -31.53 -13.12
N ALA A 3 -19.38 -31.72 -14.43
CA ALA A 3 -18.72 -31.05 -15.56
C ALA A 3 -18.65 -29.51 -15.36
N ASP A 4 -19.71 -28.91 -14.83
CA ASP A 4 -19.80 -27.48 -14.48
C ASP A 4 -18.73 -27.03 -13.46
N ARG A 5 -18.33 -27.89 -12.50
CA ARG A 5 -17.22 -27.58 -11.57
C ARG A 5 -15.85 -27.64 -12.26
N LEU A 6 -15.68 -28.51 -13.24
CA LEU A 6 -14.44 -28.60 -14.01
C LEU A 6 -14.31 -27.42 -14.98
N GLU A 7 -15.38 -27.01 -15.65
CA GLU A 7 -15.40 -25.83 -16.52
C GLU A 7 -15.15 -24.52 -15.73
N ARG A 8 -15.76 -24.37 -14.56
CA ARG A 8 -15.47 -23.22 -13.66
C ARG A 8 -14.06 -23.23 -13.11
N ALA A 9 -13.47 -24.39 -12.84
CA ALA A 9 -12.09 -24.53 -12.41
C ALA A 9 -11.12 -24.21 -13.55
N ALA A 10 -11.39 -24.70 -14.78
CA ALA A 10 -10.61 -24.40 -15.99
C ALA A 10 -10.67 -22.90 -16.33
N SER A 11 -11.87 -22.30 -16.35
CA SER A 11 -12.07 -20.86 -16.56
C SER A 11 -11.43 -19.99 -15.48
N ARG A 12 -11.26 -20.51 -14.25
CA ARG A 12 -10.48 -19.85 -13.19
C ARG A 12 -8.97 -19.99 -13.41
N ALA A 13 -8.48 -21.11 -13.89
CA ALA A 13 -7.06 -21.34 -14.17
C ALA A 13 -6.57 -20.48 -15.36
N ASP A 14 -7.36 -20.35 -16.42
CA ASP A 14 -7.02 -19.54 -17.60
C ASP A 14 -6.85 -18.04 -17.34
N ARG A 15 -7.34 -17.54 -16.20
CA ARG A 15 -7.25 -16.12 -15.83
C ARG A 15 -6.10 -15.81 -14.88
N ILE A 16 -5.34 -16.80 -14.40
CA ILE A 16 -4.21 -16.57 -13.47
C ILE A 16 -3.13 -15.66 -14.07
N PRO A 17 -2.69 -15.84 -15.34
CA PRO A 17 -1.67 -14.98 -15.95
C PRO A 17 -2.10 -13.51 -15.98
N LEU A 18 -3.35 -13.22 -16.32
CA LEU A 18 -3.89 -11.87 -16.38
C LEU A 18 -3.88 -11.19 -14.98
N ARG A 19 -4.14 -11.96 -13.93
CA ARG A 19 -4.17 -11.47 -12.54
C ARG A 19 -2.77 -11.13 -12.04
N ILE A 20 -1.79 -11.96 -12.39
CA ILE A 20 -0.37 -11.69 -12.12
C ILE A 20 0.06 -10.44 -12.87
N LEU A 21 -0.35 -10.27 -14.13
CA LEU A 21 -0.04 -9.09 -14.92
C LEU A 21 -0.62 -7.81 -14.29
N PHE A 22 -1.86 -7.84 -13.79
CA PHE A 22 -2.42 -6.70 -13.04
C PHE A 22 -1.61 -6.38 -11.79
N MET A 23 -1.18 -7.40 -11.02
CA MET A 23 -0.37 -7.17 -9.82
C MET A 23 1.01 -6.60 -10.18
N LEU A 24 1.71 -7.19 -11.15
CA LEU A 24 3.01 -6.69 -11.60
C LEU A 24 2.90 -5.27 -12.15
N GLY A 25 1.90 -5.00 -12.99
CA GLY A 25 1.65 -3.66 -13.50
C GLY A 25 1.35 -2.64 -12.39
N ALA A 26 0.57 -3.03 -11.37
CA ALA A 26 0.33 -2.19 -10.21
C ALA A 26 1.61 -1.86 -9.46
N THR A 27 2.52 -2.83 -9.27
CA THR A 27 3.81 -2.59 -8.58
C THR A 27 4.73 -1.65 -9.35
N VAL A 28 4.75 -1.74 -10.70
CA VAL A 28 5.47 -0.80 -11.55
C VAL A 28 4.90 0.62 -11.37
N LEU A 29 3.58 0.77 -11.43
CA LEU A 29 2.93 2.09 -11.28
C LEU A 29 3.17 2.67 -9.88
N PHE A 30 3.13 1.86 -8.83
CA PHE A 30 3.44 2.31 -7.48
C PHE A 30 4.91 2.70 -7.33
N ALA A 31 5.85 1.97 -7.92
CA ALA A 31 7.26 2.33 -7.90
C ALA A 31 7.52 3.65 -8.65
N ILE A 32 6.89 3.84 -9.82
CA ILE A 32 6.95 5.10 -10.57
C ILE A 32 6.35 6.25 -9.75
N SER A 33 5.17 6.07 -9.15
CA SER A 33 4.55 7.08 -8.29
C SER A 33 5.42 7.42 -7.08
N SER A 34 6.09 6.43 -6.48
CA SER A 34 7.04 6.66 -5.37
C SER A 34 8.28 7.42 -5.82
N ALA A 35 8.84 7.09 -6.98
CA ALA A 35 9.97 7.80 -7.56
C ALA A 35 9.60 9.24 -7.93
N LEU A 36 8.43 9.46 -8.57
CA LEU A 36 7.90 10.81 -8.83
C LEU A 36 7.72 11.59 -7.55
N SER A 37 7.16 10.98 -6.50
CA SER A 37 7.01 11.64 -5.21
C SER A 37 8.36 12.03 -4.59
N LYS A 38 9.37 11.14 -4.66
CA LYS A 38 10.73 11.44 -4.20
C LYS A 38 11.35 12.60 -4.99
N TRP A 39 11.16 12.63 -6.30
CA TRP A 39 11.64 13.71 -7.14
C TRP A 39 10.92 15.04 -6.84
N GLN A 40 9.60 15.01 -6.70
CA GLN A 40 8.77 16.19 -6.46
C GLN A 40 9.04 16.89 -5.13
N ILE A 41 9.33 16.12 -4.06
CA ILE A 41 9.63 16.73 -2.74
C ILE A 41 11.01 17.38 -2.64
N ALA A 42 11.83 17.30 -3.68
CA ALA A 42 13.04 18.09 -3.77
C ALA A 42 12.75 19.58 -4.03
N GLU A 43 11.62 19.87 -4.69
CA GLU A 43 11.20 21.22 -5.10
C GLU A 43 9.95 21.71 -4.33
N TYR A 44 9.04 20.80 -4.04
CA TYR A 44 7.72 21.09 -3.44
C TYR A 44 7.59 20.47 -2.06
N SER A 45 6.77 21.07 -1.20
CA SER A 45 6.46 20.50 0.11
C SER A 45 5.73 19.15 -0.03
N PHE A 46 5.92 18.26 0.95
CA PHE A 46 5.20 16.98 0.97
C PHE A 46 3.68 17.18 1.00
N ILE A 47 3.18 18.27 1.60
CA ILE A 47 1.75 18.61 1.65
C ILE A 47 1.23 18.85 0.24
N GLU A 48 1.97 19.63 -0.54
CA GLU A 48 1.61 19.98 -1.91
C GLU A 48 1.62 18.76 -2.83
N VAL A 49 2.68 17.97 -2.78
CA VAL A 49 2.78 16.69 -3.52
C VAL A 49 1.59 15.79 -3.19
N LEU A 50 1.24 15.65 -1.91
CA LEU A 50 0.12 14.82 -1.47
C LEU A 50 -1.23 15.42 -1.85
N PHE A 51 -1.38 16.75 -1.85
CA PHE A 51 -2.60 17.40 -2.32
C PHE A 51 -2.87 17.10 -3.79
N PHE A 52 -1.93 17.39 -4.68
CA PHE A 52 -2.11 17.13 -6.11
C PHE A 52 -2.31 15.64 -6.39
N ARG A 53 -1.57 14.79 -5.70
CA ARG A 53 -1.75 13.33 -5.79
C ARG A 53 -3.15 12.91 -5.32
N ALA A 54 -3.66 13.43 -4.21
CA ALA A 54 -4.97 13.08 -3.67
C ALA A 54 -6.11 13.54 -4.59
N ILE A 55 -6.09 14.79 -5.04
CA ILE A 55 -7.14 15.33 -5.91
C ILE A 55 -7.17 14.63 -7.28
N ALA A 56 -6.02 14.36 -7.89
CA ALA A 56 -5.94 13.62 -9.14
C ALA A 56 -6.38 12.17 -8.97
N SER A 57 -6.00 11.53 -7.84
CA SER A 57 -6.49 10.18 -7.50
C SER A 57 -8.00 10.17 -7.25
N LEU A 58 -8.56 11.16 -6.57
CA LEU A 58 -10.00 11.28 -6.35
C LEU A 58 -10.75 11.40 -7.69
N ALA A 59 -10.29 12.29 -8.58
CA ALA A 59 -10.88 12.45 -9.91
C ALA A 59 -10.84 11.15 -10.72
N THR A 60 -9.69 10.49 -10.73
CA THR A 60 -9.51 9.20 -11.43
C THR A 60 -10.41 8.10 -10.84
N CYS A 61 -10.46 7.97 -9.51
CA CYS A 61 -11.34 7.00 -8.85
C CYS A 61 -12.82 7.33 -9.11
N ALA A 62 -13.21 8.60 -9.11
CA ALA A 62 -14.57 9.01 -9.43
C ALA A 62 -14.97 8.58 -10.85
N VAL A 63 -14.10 8.82 -11.84
CA VAL A 63 -14.32 8.39 -13.24
C VAL A 63 -14.44 6.88 -13.37
N LEU A 64 -13.67 6.10 -12.60
CA LEU A 64 -13.65 4.64 -12.68
C LEU A 64 -14.80 3.97 -11.90
N ILE A 65 -15.22 4.56 -10.79
CA ILE A 65 -16.16 3.95 -9.82
C ILE A 65 -17.59 4.44 -10.05
N LEU A 66 -17.81 5.77 -10.17
CA LEU A 66 -19.16 6.34 -10.21
C LEU A 66 -20.04 5.84 -11.39
N PRO A 67 -19.53 5.61 -12.62
CA PRO A 67 -20.35 5.08 -13.70
C PRO A 67 -20.95 3.70 -13.41
N ARG A 68 -20.29 2.93 -12.51
CA ARG A 68 -20.71 1.56 -12.18
C ARG A 68 -21.58 1.48 -10.94
N THR A 69 -21.34 2.35 -9.95
CA THR A 69 -21.96 2.28 -8.62
C THR A 69 -23.00 3.41 -8.38
N GLY A 70 -22.92 4.47 -9.19
CA GLY A 70 -23.68 5.70 -8.96
C GLY A 70 -23.30 6.35 -7.61
N LEU A 71 -24.09 7.31 -7.16
CA LEU A 71 -23.87 8.01 -5.87
C LEU A 71 -24.18 7.13 -4.64
N LYS A 72 -24.69 5.90 -4.85
CA LYS A 72 -24.94 4.96 -3.73
C LYS A 72 -23.64 4.60 -2.99
N VAL A 73 -22.48 4.66 -3.66
CA VAL A 73 -21.16 4.44 -3.08
C VAL A 73 -20.82 5.43 -1.95
N LEU A 74 -21.50 6.58 -1.90
CA LEU A 74 -21.32 7.60 -0.86
C LEU A 74 -22.28 7.43 0.32
N ARG A 75 -23.03 6.32 0.40
CA ARG A 75 -23.90 6.03 1.54
C ARG A 75 -23.14 5.16 2.54
N THR A 76 -22.93 5.67 3.75
CA THR A 76 -22.30 4.96 4.86
C THR A 76 -22.92 5.35 6.19
N ASN A 77 -22.95 4.42 7.12
CA ASN A 77 -23.30 4.68 8.53
C ASN A 77 -22.04 4.76 9.42
N ARG A 78 -20.85 4.67 8.83
CA ARG A 78 -19.55 4.59 9.54
C ARG A 78 -18.64 5.78 9.23
N LEU A 79 -19.21 6.98 9.06
CA LEU A 79 -18.47 8.17 8.66
C LEU A 79 -17.29 8.48 9.60
N ARG A 80 -17.47 8.29 10.91
CA ARG A 80 -16.40 8.51 11.92
C ARG A 80 -15.23 7.55 11.72
N ASP A 81 -15.52 6.28 11.39
CA ASP A 81 -14.48 5.27 11.11
C ASP A 81 -13.71 5.61 9.83
N HIS A 82 -14.42 6.07 8.78
CA HIS A 82 -13.79 6.57 7.55
C HIS A 82 -12.90 7.78 7.83
N LEU A 83 -13.36 8.73 8.63
CA LEU A 83 -12.60 9.94 8.99
C LEU A 83 -11.32 9.56 9.77
N GLY A 84 -11.45 8.78 10.84
CA GLY A 84 -10.31 8.37 11.68
C GLY A 84 -9.28 7.56 10.89
N ARG A 85 -9.74 6.58 10.10
CA ARG A 85 -8.88 5.79 9.22
C ARG A 85 -8.15 6.67 8.19
N SER A 86 -8.86 7.61 7.57
CA SER A 86 -8.26 8.47 6.54
C SER A 86 -7.30 9.50 7.13
N ALA A 87 -7.54 9.98 8.35
CA ALA A 87 -6.58 10.82 9.07
C ALA A 87 -5.28 10.07 9.38
N THR A 88 -5.40 8.82 9.88
CA THR A 88 -4.23 7.95 10.09
C THR A 88 -3.50 7.67 8.77
N GLN A 89 -4.24 7.42 7.68
CA GLN A 89 -3.68 7.22 6.36
C GLN A 89 -2.97 8.47 5.82
N ALA A 90 -3.53 9.67 6.03
CA ALA A 90 -2.90 10.93 5.64
C ALA A 90 -1.56 11.13 6.35
N THR A 91 -1.54 10.88 7.66
CA THR A 91 -0.30 10.92 8.46
C THR A 91 0.71 9.88 7.96
N ALA A 92 0.29 8.63 7.74
CA ALA A 92 1.16 7.59 7.22
C ALA A 92 1.78 7.97 5.86
N GLN A 93 0.96 8.47 4.93
CA GLN A 93 1.45 8.91 3.62
C GLN A 93 2.40 10.10 3.72
N SER A 94 2.17 11.04 4.62
CA SER A 94 3.10 12.15 4.86
C SER A 94 4.46 11.64 5.33
N LEU A 95 4.48 10.70 6.28
CA LEU A 95 5.71 10.12 6.81
C LEU A 95 6.53 9.37 5.75
N ILE A 96 5.89 8.57 4.90
CA ILE A 96 6.62 7.84 3.86
C ILE A 96 7.16 8.77 2.77
N ILE A 97 6.42 9.82 2.42
CA ILE A 97 6.90 10.83 1.46
C ILE A 97 8.12 11.58 2.03
N ILE A 98 8.07 11.98 3.30
CA ILE A 98 9.23 12.59 3.98
C ILE A 98 10.42 11.61 3.98
N ALA A 99 10.18 10.32 4.26
CA ALA A 99 11.23 9.30 4.24
C ALA A 99 11.89 9.18 2.85
N PHE A 100 11.13 9.31 1.75
CA PHE A 100 11.68 9.28 0.38
C PHE A 100 12.70 10.41 0.13
N GLY A 101 12.53 11.57 0.77
CA GLY A 101 13.49 12.69 0.68
C GLY A 101 14.77 12.48 1.52
N LEU A 102 14.70 11.65 2.56
CA LEU A 102 15.76 11.49 3.54
C LEU A 102 16.62 10.23 3.34
N MET A 103 16.13 9.26 2.54
CA MET A 103 16.82 7.98 2.36
C MET A 103 16.62 7.43 0.95
N PRO A 104 17.41 6.42 0.51
CA PRO A 104 17.21 5.72 -0.75
C PRO A 104 15.80 5.15 -0.88
N LEU A 105 15.22 5.27 -2.10
CA LEU A 105 13.84 4.85 -2.38
C LEU A 105 13.59 3.39 -1.99
N ALA A 106 14.51 2.49 -2.39
CA ALA A 106 14.40 1.07 -2.10
C ALA A 106 14.42 0.78 -0.59
N GLY A 107 15.20 1.53 0.21
CA GLY A 107 15.25 1.40 1.66
C GLY A 107 13.91 1.76 2.32
N ALA A 108 13.32 2.89 1.94
CA ALA A 108 12.03 3.31 2.45
C ALA A 108 10.91 2.31 2.07
N VAL A 109 10.92 1.82 0.83
CA VAL A 109 9.96 0.79 0.36
C VAL A 109 10.16 -0.54 1.10
N ALA A 110 11.41 -0.97 1.32
CA ALA A 110 11.71 -2.19 2.07
C ALA A 110 11.17 -2.12 3.52
N ILE A 111 11.39 -1.01 4.20
CA ILE A 111 10.85 -0.78 5.55
C ILE A 111 9.31 -0.78 5.51
N ASN A 112 8.69 -0.13 4.50
CA ASN A 112 7.24 -0.10 4.37
C ASN A 112 6.64 -1.50 4.19
N PHE A 113 7.35 -2.46 3.60
CA PHE A 113 6.92 -3.85 3.51
C PHE A 113 6.82 -4.58 4.85
N SER A 114 7.24 -3.98 5.96
CA SER A 114 6.94 -4.48 7.30
C SER A 114 5.49 -4.16 7.74
N SER A 115 4.76 -3.32 7.03
CA SER A 115 3.38 -2.94 7.40
C SER A 115 2.40 -4.12 7.55
N PRO A 116 2.47 -5.23 6.78
CA PRO A 116 1.66 -6.42 7.03
C PRO A 116 1.94 -7.08 8.39
N LEU A 117 3.17 -6.96 8.89
CA LEU A 117 3.53 -7.47 10.23
C LEU A 117 2.78 -6.66 11.30
N PHE A 118 2.80 -5.33 11.19
CA PHE A 118 2.04 -4.45 12.07
C PHE A 118 0.53 -4.65 11.92
N ALA A 119 0.02 -4.85 10.68
CA ALA A 119 -1.38 -5.17 10.45
C ALA A 119 -1.82 -6.44 11.19
N THR A 120 -0.98 -7.47 11.19
CA THR A 120 -1.23 -8.70 11.95
C THR A 120 -1.23 -8.46 13.46
N LEU A 121 -0.30 -7.63 13.95
CA LEU A 121 -0.23 -7.26 15.37
C LEU A 121 -1.50 -6.49 15.81
N PHE A 122 -1.92 -5.48 15.04
CA PHE A 122 -3.13 -4.71 15.33
C PHE A 122 -4.40 -5.57 15.21
N ALA A 123 -4.49 -6.47 14.22
CA ALA A 123 -5.60 -7.41 14.12
C ALA A 123 -5.69 -8.32 15.37
N ALA A 124 -4.54 -8.79 15.86
CA ALA A 124 -4.50 -9.57 17.10
C ALA A 124 -5.02 -8.78 18.32
N ILE A 125 -4.62 -7.51 18.44
CA ILE A 125 -5.00 -6.64 19.57
C ILE A 125 -6.47 -6.20 19.46
N TRP A 126 -6.90 -5.67 18.31
CA TRP A 126 -8.21 -5.07 18.14
C TRP A 126 -9.32 -6.10 17.87
N LEU A 127 -9.01 -7.12 17.07
CA LEU A 127 -9.96 -8.17 16.72
C LEU A 127 -9.84 -9.37 17.66
N LYS A 128 -8.92 -9.31 18.65
CA LYS A 128 -8.66 -10.38 19.65
C LYS A 128 -8.36 -11.73 19.00
N GLU A 129 -7.72 -11.71 17.83
CA GLU A 129 -7.27 -12.91 17.13
C GLU A 129 -6.11 -13.58 17.90
N LYS A 130 -6.17 -14.90 18.06
CA LYS A 130 -5.06 -15.66 18.69
C LYS A 130 -3.85 -15.69 17.76
N VAL A 131 -2.71 -15.18 18.24
CA VAL A 131 -1.45 -15.20 17.50
C VAL A 131 -0.67 -16.45 17.84
N GLY A 132 -0.55 -17.37 16.88
CA GLY A 132 0.26 -18.58 17.05
C GLY A 132 1.77 -18.27 16.99
N LEU A 133 2.59 -19.19 17.52
CA LEU A 133 4.07 -19.06 17.56
C LEU A 133 4.68 -18.78 16.20
N ALA A 134 4.18 -19.37 15.12
CA ALA A 134 4.65 -19.12 13.77
C ALA A 134 4.49 -17.65 13.33
N ARG A 135 3.38 -17.00 13.71
CA ARG A 135 3.16 -15.57 13.45
C ARG A 135 4.11 -14.72 14.28
N ILE A 136 4.33 -15.06 15.55
CA ILE A 136 5.30 -14.35 16.43
C ILE A 136 6.71 -14.45 15.85
N ALA A 137 7.13 -15.63 15.39
CA ALA A 137 8.43 -15.83 14.78
C ALA A 137 8.59 -15.00 13.48
N ALA A 138 7.56 -14.95 12.62
CA ALA A 138 7.57 -14.11 11.42
C ALA A 138 7.67 -12.61 11.76
N LEU A 139 6.92 -12.16 12.79
CA LEU A 139 6.98 -10.77 13.26
C LEU A 139 8.39 -10.43 13.76
N ALA A 140 8.99 -11.27 14.58
CA ALA A 140 10.34 -11.06 15.12
C ALA A 140 11.39 -11.05 14.01
N ALA A 141 11.34 -11.99 13.07
CA ALA A 141 12.25 -12.03 11.92
C ALA A 141 12.08 -10.79 11.03
N GLY A 142 10.86 -10.40 10.70
CA GLY A 142 10.61 -9.19 9.92
C GLY A 142 11.10 -7.92 10.59
N PHE A 143 10.97 -7.83 11.91
CA PHE A 143 11.50 -6.71 12.69
C PHE A 143 13.04 -6.65 12.64
N LEU A 144 13.72 -7.79 12.72
CA LEU A 144 15.18 -7.87 12.53
C LEU A 144 15.57 -7.39 11.12
N GLY A 145 14.81 -7.77 10.10
CA GLY A 145 15.02 -7.29 8.73
C GLY A 145 14.89 -5.77 8.63
N VAL A 146 13.88 -5.16 9.27
CA VAL A 146 13.71 -3.69 9.32
C VAL A 146 14.90 -3.02 10.01
N VAL A 147 15.37 -3.57 11.13
CA VAL A 147 16.55 -3.06 11.84
C VAL A 147 17.79 -3.10 10.95
N LEU A 148 17.98 -4.18 10.18
CA LEU A 148 19.10 -4.29 9.23
C LEU A 148 19.01 -3.25 8.11
N VAL A 149 17.81 -3.01 7.53
CA VAL A 149 17.61 -1.98 6.51
C VAL A 149 17.82 -0.58 7.10
N ALA A 150 17.39 -0.37 8.32
CA ALA A 150 17.56 0.89 9.06
C ALA A 150 18.96 1.06 9.68
N ALA A 151 19.85 0.05 9.53
CA ALA A 151 21.19 0.01 10.12
C ALA A 151 22.08 1.18 9.64
N PRO A 152 23.14 1.53 10.39
CA PRO A 152 23.69 2.87 10.47
C PRO A 152 24.27 3.40 9.16
N GLY A 153 23.63 4.45 8.66
CA GLY A 153 24.11 5.37 7.64
C GLY A 153 24.28 6.78 8.24
N ALA A 154 24.27 7.79 7.39
CA ALA A 154 24.21 9.20 7.79
C ALA A 154 22.98 9.48 8.67
N ASP A 155 23.01 10.54 9.48
CA ASP A 155 21.89 10.87 10.39
C ASP A 155 20.57 11.11 9.66
N SER A 156 20.61 11.67 8.44
CA SER A 156 19.45 11.80 7.57
C SER A 156 18.81 10.44 7.21
N PHE A 157 19.63 9.41 6.98
CA PHE A 157 19.16 8.06 6.72
C PHE A 157 18.43 7.46 7.93
N ARG A 158 18.98 7.66 9.14
CA ARG A 158 18.32 7.21 10.38
C ARG A 158 16.97 7.89 10.59
N LEU A 159 16.89 9.20 10.35
CA LEU A 159 15.65 9.95 10.45
C LEU A 159 14.63 9.46 9.40
N GLY A 160 15.06 9.25 8.16
CA GLY A 160 14.23 8.67 7.10
C GLY A 160 13.69 7.29 7.46
N ALA A 161 14.53 6.43 8.05
CA ALA A 161 14.11 5.10 8.52
C ALA A 161 13.07 5.20 9.65
N MET A 162 13.21 6.13 10.58
CA MET A 162 12.21 6.37 11.64
C MET A 162 10.85 6.77 11.05
N PHE A 163 10.83 7.67 10.06
CA PHE A 163 9.60 8.03 9.36
C PHE A 163 9.00 6.86 8.58
N ALA A 164 9.83 6.06 7.92
CA ALA A 164 9.35 4.87 7.19
C ALA A 164 8.78 3.81 8.14
N ILE A 165 9.40 3.58 9.32
CA ILE A 165 8.88 2.68 10.35
C ILE A 165 7.56 3.20 10.91
N ALA A 166 7.48 4.49 11.26
CA ALA A 166 6.26 5.10 11.75
C ALA A 166 5.12 5.01 10.72
N ASN A 167 5.44 5.24 9.42
CA ASN A 167 4.49 4.97 8.35
C ASN A 167 4.03 3.50 8.33
N ALA A 168 4.96 2.53 8.42
CA ALA A 168 4.62 1.10 8.38
C ALA A 168 3.70 0.70 9.54
N VAL A 169 3.92 1.25 10.73
CA VAL A 169 3.04 1.07 11.91
C VAL A 169 1.64 1.61 11.63
N LEU A 170 1.54 2.88 11.21
CA LEU A 170 0.25 3.52 10.94
C LEU A 170 -0.47 2.85 9.77
N PHE A 171 0.23 2.52 8.70
CA PHE A 171 -0.35 1.83 7.55
C PHE A 171 -0.84 0.42 7.92
N GLY A 172 -0.11 -0.29 8.78
CA GLY A 172 -0.55 -1.56 9.35
C GLY A 172 -1.85 -1.41 10.15
N SER A 173 -1.94 -0.36 10.98
CA SER A 173 -3.16 -0.06 11.74
C SER A 173 -4.36 0.24 10.83
N VAL A 174 -4.15 1.03 9.77
CA VAL A 174 -5.16 1.30 8.73
C VAL A 174 -5.62 0.00 8.07
N THR A 175 -4.69 -0.88 7.72
CA THR A 175 -5.01 -2.17 7.09
C THR A 175 -5.87 -3.04 8.00
N ALA A 176 -5.57 -3.09 9.30
CA ALA A 176 -6.38 -3.81 10.28
C ALA A 176 -7.79 -3.19 10.44
N ALA A 177 -7.87 -1.85 10.48
CA ALA A 177 -9.15 -1.13 10.54
C ALA A 177 -10.00 -1.38 9.29
N VAL A 178 -9.41 -1.31 8.09
CA VAL A 178 -10.10 -1.62 6.82
C VAL A 178 -10.66 -3.04 6.85
N ARG A 179 -9.89 -4.04 7.31
CA ARG A 179 -10.35 -5.41 7.45
C ARG A 179 -11.62 -5.52 8.31
N GLY A 180 -11.69 -4.75 9.41
CA GLY A 180 -12.89 -4.67 10.26
C GLY A 180 -14.08 -3.96 9.58
N MET A 181 -13.81 -3.06 8.62
CA MET A 181 -14.86 -2.30 7.91
C MET A 181 -15.40 -3.06 6.69
N THR A 182 -14.64 -3.95 6.07
CA THR A 182 -15.06 -4.72 4.88
C THR A 182 -16.23 -5.66 5.14
N THR A 183 -16.60 -5.89 6.40
CA THR A 183 -17.79 -6.66 6.77
C THR A 183 -19.10 -5.91 6.51
N THR A 184 -19.06 -4.58 6.43
CA THR A 184 -20.25 -3.71 6.29
C THR A 184 -20.14 -2.72 5.15
N GLU A 185 -18.93 -2.44 4.66
CA GLU A 185 -18.67 -1.44 3.62
C GLU A 185 -18.08 -2.09 2.37
N SER A 186 -18.49 -1.62 1.19
CA SER A 186 -17.89 -2.08 -0.07
C SER A 186 -16.48 -1.51 -0.27
N ALA A 187 -15.67 -2.20 -1.08
CA ALA A 187 -14.33 -1.73 -1.41
C ALA A 187 -14.34 -0.35 -2.11
N GLU A 188 -15.37 -0.12 -2.95
CA GLU A 188 -15.59 1.14 -3.65
C GLU A 188 -15.91 2.27 -2.66
N THR A 189 -16.77 2.03 -1.66
CA THR A 189 -17.09 2.99 -0.60
C THR A 189 -15.86 3.32 0.23
N LEU A 190 -15.09 2.29 0.64
CA LEU A 190 -13.84 2.47 1.36
C LEU A 190 -12.84 3.33 0.57
N THR A 191 -12.69 3.07 -0.73
CA THR A 191 -11.78 3.81 -1.60
C THR A 191 -12.23 5.26 -1.81
N MET A 192 -13.51 5.48 -2.11
CA MET A 192 -14.04 6.83 -2.34
C MET A 192 -13.91 7.71 -1.10
N TYR A 193 -14.30 7.23 0.07
CA TYR A 193 -14.15 8.00 1.31
C TYR A 193 -12.68 8.26 1.67
N GLN A 194 -11.79 7.32 1.40
CA GLN A 194 -10.36 7.55 1.57
C GLN A 194 -9.86 8.71 0.71
N MET A 195 -10.19 8.71 -0.59
CA MET A 195 -9.74 9.77 -1.50
C MET A 195 -10.37 11.12 -1.15
N ILE A 196 -11.66 11.15 -0.78
CA ILE A 196 -12.35 12.37 -0.36
C ILE A 196 -11.68 12.96 0.88
N PHE A 197 -11.45 12.18 1.93
CA PHE A 197 -10.87 12.70 3.16
C PHE A 197 -9.38 13.04 3.01
N LEU A 198 -8.61 12.27 2.25
CA LEU A 198 -7.22 12.63 1.93
C LEU A 198 -7.16 13.98 1.20
N THR A 199 -8.01 14.17 0.17
CA THR A 199 -8.09 15.45 -0.53
C THR A 199 -8.48 16.58 0.43
N LEU A 200 -9.47 16.35 1.29
CA LEU A 200 -9.90 17.35 2.27
C LEU A 200 -8.76 17.72 3.24
N PHE A 201 -8.06 16.74 3.83
CA PHE A 201 -6.99 17.00 4.79
C PHE A 201 -5.83 17.77 4.14
N PHE A 202 -5.41 17.38 2.95
CA PHE A 202 -4.33 18.09 2.27
C PHE A 202 -4.76 19.43 1.69
N THR A 203 -6.03 19.62 1.32
CA THR A 203 -6.59 20.95 0.98
C THR A 203 -6.53 21.90 2.17
N LEU A 204 -6.90 21.43 3.37
CA LEU A 204 -6.84 22.24 4.58
C LEU A 204 -5.40 22.57 5.02
N ALA A 205 -4.46 21.69 4.73
CA ALA A 205 -3.05 21.90 5.03
C ALA A 205 -2.31 22.75 3.98
N LEU A 206 -2.82 22.79 2.74
CA LEU A 206 -2.18 23.42 1.59
C LEU A 206 -1.79 24.90 1.79
N PRO A 207 -2.63 25.78 2.42
CA PRO A 207 -2.29 27.20 2.60
C PRO A 207 -0.99 27.44 3.39
N PHE A 208 -0.55 26.46 4.19
CA PHE A 208 0.67 26.59 5.01
C PHE A 208 1.95 26.23 4.25
N ALA A 209 1.85 25.68 3.03
CA ALA A 209 3.00 25.12 2.32
C ALA A 209 2.88 25.20 0.79
N PHE A 210 1.98 26.04 0.27
CA PHE A 210 1.72 26.16 -1.16
C PHE A 210 2.78 27.01 -1.86
N ALA A 211 3.39 26.46 -2.91
CA ALA A 211 4.18 27.16 -3.89
C ALA A 211 3.54 27.00 -5.28
N TRP A 212 3.53 28.04 -6.09
CA TRP A 212 2.94 27.95 -7.45
C TRP A 212 3.80 27.04 -8.33
N PRO A 213 3.35 25.82 -8.69
CA PRO A 213 4.12 24.97 -9.58
C PRO A 213 4.18 25.53 -11.00
N SER A 214 5.28 25.27 -11.69
CA SER A 214 5.32 25.52 -13.12
C SER A 214 4.27 24.67 -13.84
N PRO A 215 3.81 25.05 -15.06
CA PRO A 215 2.83 24.24 -15.80
C PRO A 215 3.29 22.79 -16.04
N LEU A 216 4.61 22.58 -16.21
CA LEU A 216 5.19 21.26 -16.41
C LEU A 216 5.14 20.45 -15.10
N ASP A 217 5.52 21.05 -13.98
CA ASP A 217 5.50 20.41 -12.68
C ASP A 217 4.09 20.11 -12.20
N ALA A 218 3.13 21.03 -12.44
CA ALA A 218 1.72 20.79 -12.19
C ALA A 218 1.23 19.56 -12.96
N GLY A 219 1.63 19.43 -14.23
CA GLY A 219 1.36 18.23 -15.03
C GLY A 219 1.96 16.97 -14.41
N ALA A 220 3.21 17.02 -13.94
CA ALA A 220 3.88 15.89 -13.30
C ALA A 220 3.24 15.53 -11.95
N LEU A 221 2.82 16.52 -11.15
CA LEU A 221 2.11 16.31 -9.88
C LEU A 221 0.75 15.63 -10.10
N ILE A 222 -0.01 16.06 -11.10
CA ILE A 222 -1.28 15.44 -11.48
C ILE A 222 -1.04 14.02 -12.02
N ALA A 223 -0.03 13.84 -12.89
CA ALA A 223 0.32 12.53 -13.46
C ALA A 223 0.66 11.52 -12.35
N ASN A 224 1.38 11.94 -11.31
CA ASN A 224 1.66 11.11 -10.14
C ASN A 224 0.36 10.58 -9.48
N GLY A 225 -0.63 11.44 -9.29
CA GLY A 225 -1.93 11.05 -8.73
C GLY A 225 -2.70 10.07 -9.62
N VAL A 226 -2.71 10.30 -10.94
CA VAL A 226 -3.35 9.40 -11.91
C VAL A 226 -2.66 8.04 -11.92
N ILE A 227 -1.32 8.01 -11.98
CA ILE A 227 -0.51 6.78 -11.95
C ILE A 227 -0.79 5.99 -10.67
N ASN A 228 -0.81 6.68 -9.52
CA ASN A 228 -1.12 6.06 -8.23
C ASN A 228 -2.54 5.46 -8.21
N ALA A 229 -3.54 6.16 -8.73
CA ALA A 229 -4.92 5.70 -8.77
C ALA A 229 -5.11 4.49 -9.70
N VAL A 230 -4.48 4.50 -10.88
CA VAL A 230 -4.50 3.36 -11.82
C VAL A 230 -3.80 2.17 -11.19
N GLY A 231 -2.65 2.37 -10.54
CA GLY A 231 -1.95 1.33 -9.78
C GLY A 231 -2.85 0.72 -8.70
N GLN A 232 -3.55 1.56 -7.93
CA GLN A 232 -4.49 1.12 -6.90
C GLN A 232 -5.67 0.32 -7.51
N TYR A 233 -6.21 0.76 -8.64
CA TYR A 233 -7.27 0.04 -9.34
C TYR A 233 -6.79 -1.34 -9.83
N TRP A 234 -5.60 -1.42 -10.43
CA TRP A 234 -5.02 -2.69 -10.88
C TRP A 234 -4.72 -3.64 -9.72
N TRP A 235 -4.18 -3.12 -8.62
CA TRP A 235 -3.93 -3.88 -7.39
C TRP A 235 -5.24 -4.46 -6.82
N THR A 236 -6.29 -3.65 -6.71
CA THR A 236 -7.60 -4.09 -6.25
C THR A 236 -8.19 -5.15 -7.20
N ARG A 237 -8.04 -4.96 -8.52
CA ARG A 237 -8.49 -5.96 -9.53
C ARG A 237 -7.73 -7.27 -9.42
N ALA A 238 -6.42 -7.24 -9.21
CA ALA A 238 -5.64 -8.46 -8.99
C ALA A 238 -6.17 -9.25 -7.78
N LEU A 239 -6.40 -8.56 -6.65
CA LEU A 239 -6.92 -9.18 -5.42
C LEU A 239 -8.38 -9.65 -5.53
N SER A 240 -9.23 -8.94 -6.27
CA SER A 240 -10.63 -9.35 -6.47
C SER A 240 -10.78 -10.56 -7.37
N LEU A 241 -9.80 -10.80 -8.26
CA LEU A 241 -9.84 -11.87 -9.24
C LEU A 241 -9.10 -13.14 -8.80
N ALA A 242 -8.22 -13.09 -7.80
CA ALA A 242 -7.41 -14.20 -7.32
C ALA A 242 -7.27 -14.19 -5.79
N PRO A 243 -7.08 -15.37 -5.17
CA PRO A 243 -6.77 -15.41 -3.75
C PRO A 243 -5.44 -14.68 -3.49
N PRO A 244 -5.31 -13.98 -2.35
CA PRO A 244 -4.09 -13.24 -1.99
C PRO A 244 -2.81 -14.08 -2.05
N SER A 245 -2.89 -15.39 -1.78
CA SER A 245 -1.78 -16.33 -1.88
C SER A 245 -1.21 -16.47 -3.29
N ALA A 246 -2.04 -16.28 -4.32
CA ALA A 246 -1.61 -16.43 -5.71
C ALA A 246 -0.96 -15.14 -6.27
N VAL A 247 -1.38 -13.96 -5.82
CA VAL A 247 -0.92 -12.68 -6.36
C VAL A 247 -0.08 -11.87 -5.38
N GLY A 248 -0.24 -12.09 -4.08
CA GLY A 248 0.49 -11.38 -3.03
C GLY A 248 2.02 -11.41 -3.15
N PRO A 249 2.65 -12.56 -3.48
CA PRO A 249 4.10 -12.62 -3.69
C PRO A 249 4.60 -11.63 -4.77
N PHE A 250 3.80 -11.39 -5.81
CA PHE A 250 4.17 -10.48 -6.88
C PHE A 250 4.16 -9.00 -6.46
N TYR A 251 3.47 -8.66 -5.36
CA TYR A 251 3.49 -7.30 -4.82
C TYR A 251 4.90 -6.87 -4.37
N TYR A 252 5.73 -7.80 -3.92
CA TYR A 252 7.10 -7.51 -3.50
C TYR A 252 8.04 -7.12 -4.66
N PHE A 253 7.63 -7.33 -5.93
CA PHE A 253 8.37 -6.81 -7.08
C PHE A 253 8.46 -5.27 -7.08
N MET A 254 7.59 -4.59 -6.35
CA MET A 254 7.72 -3.14 -6.14
C MET A 254 9.09 -2.76 -5.57
N LEU A 255 9.70 -3.61 -4.73
CA LEU A 255 11.05 -3.39 -4.21
C LEU A 255 12.10 -3.43 -5.32
N VAL A 256 11.97 -4.39 -6.25
CA VAL A 256 12.88 -4.52 -7.40
C VAL A 256 12.79 -3.27 -8.28
N TRP A 257 11.57 -2.83 -8.61
CA TRP A 257 11.36 -1.62 -9.40
C TRP A 257 11.86 -0.37 -8.69
N SER A 258 11.62 -0.26 -7.38
CA SER A 258 12.09 0.89 -6.58
C SER A 258 13.62 0.92 -6.47
N ALA A 259 14.28 -0.24 -6.38
CA ALA A 259 15.74 -0.33 -6.39
C ALA A 259 16.30 0.07 -7.77
N ALA A 260 15.70 -0.43 -8.85
CA ALA A 260 16.09 -0.07 -10.21
C ALA A 260 15.93 1.44 -10.46
N LEU A 261 14.75 2.03 -10.13
CA LEU A 261 14.52 3.47 -10.28
C LEU A 261 15.46 4.29 -9.40
N GLY A 262 15.72 3.85 -8.15
CA GLY A 262 16.67 4.50 -7.26
C GLY A 262 18.08 4.53 -7.85
N PHE A 263 18.53 3.41 -8.42
CA PHE A 263 19.82 3.31 -9.07
C PHE A 263 19.92 4.19 -10.33
N PHE A 264 18.95 4.09 -11.25
CA PHE A 264 19.02 4.82 -12.52
C PHE A 264 18.81 6.33 -12.39
N ILE A 265 17.99 6.79 -11.42
CA ILE A 265 17.65 8.21 -11.28
C ILE A 265 18.60 8.93 -10.29
N TRP A 266 18.94 8.28 -9.16
CA TRP A 266 19.75 8.91 -8.09
C TRP A 266 21.13 8.27 -7.89
N GLY A 267 21.45 7.18 -8.61
CA GLY A 267 22.71 6.45 -8.40
C GLY A 267 22.73 5.66 -7.10
N ASP A 268 21.59 5.39 -6.48
CA ASP A 268 21.47 4.68 -5.21
C ASP A 268 21.93 3.21 -5.37
N VAL A 269 23.16 2.87 -4.97
CA VAL A 269 23.67 1.50 -5.01
C VAL A 269 23.15 0.72 -3.80
N PRO A 270 22.44 -0.40 -4.00
CA PRO A 270 21.94 -1.21 -2.89
C PRO A 270 23.09 -1.77 -2.05
N THR A 271 23.08 -1.46 -0.74
CA THR A 271 24.04 -2.03 0.21
C THR A 271 23.69 -3.47 0.57
N LEU A 272 24.68 -4.24 1.07
CA LEU A 272 24.43 -5.60 1.57
C LEU A 272 23.42 -5.62 2.72
N ALA A 273 23.42 -4.59 3.57
CA ALA A 273 22.44 -4.43 4.64
C ALA A 273 21.01 -4.23 4.09
N LEU A 274 20.87 -3.39 3.05
CA LEU A 274 19.60 -3.22 2.36
C LEU A 274 19.12 -4.53 1.72
N LEU A 275 19.98 -5.23 1.00
CA LEU A 275 19.63 -6.49 0.34
C LEU A 275 19.25 -7.58 1.35
N GLY A 276 20.09 -7.79 2.38
CA GLY A 276 19.87 -8.80 3.42
C GLY A 276 18.62 -8.50 4.25
N GLY A 277 18.48 -7.26 4.73
CA GLY A 277 17.32 -6.83 5.50
C GLY A 277 16.02 -6.90 4.68
N SER A 278 16.04 -6.48 3.41
CA SER A 278 14.89 -6.60 2.50
C SER A 278 14.49 -8.05 2.27
N ALA A 279 15.47 -8.95 2.07
CA ALA A 279 15.19 -10.38 1.92
C ALA A 279 14.50 -10.97 3.16
N ILE A 280 14.91 -10.56 4.36
CA ILE A 280 14.29 -11.00 5.62
C ILE A 280 12.86 -10.43 5.74
N VAL A 281 12.64 -9.13 5.47
CA VAL A 281 11.31 -8.51 5.53
C VAL A 281 10.35 -9.17 4.53
N VAL A 282 10.79 -9.34 3.28
CA VAL A 282 10.00 -9.98 2.23
C VAL A 282 9.73 -11.44 2.58
N GLY A 283 10.74 -12.19 3.01
CA GLY A 283 10.61 -13.59 3.43
C GLY A 283 9.62 -13.76 4.59
N SER A 284 9.68 -12.88 5.58
CA SER A 284 8.72 -12.87 6.71
C SER A 284 7.30 -12.57 6.27
N GLY A 285 7.12 -11.60 5.38
CA GLY A 285 5.82 -11.25 4.81
C GLY A 285 5.22 -12.38 3.96
N LEU A 286 6.05 -13.03 3.13
CA LEU A 286 5.65 -14.19 2.33
C LEU A 286 5.29 -15.40 3.19
N PHE A 287 6.07 -15.66 4.24
CA PHE A 287 5.78 -16.73 5.19
C PHE A 287 4.45 -16.47 5.92
N LEU A 288 4.21 -15.23 6.37
CA LEU A 288 2.96 -14.84 7.00
C LEU A 288 1.77 -15.05 6.06
N LEU A 289 1.89 -14.59 4.80
CA LEU A 289 0.88 -14.77 3.77
C LEU A 289 0.58 -16.25 3.52
N TRP A 290 1.62 -17.07 3.36
CA TRP A 290 1.49 -18.52 3.17
C TRP A 290 0.81 -19.19 4.38
N HIS A 291 1.23 -18.84 5.60
CA HIS A 291 0.67 -19.42 6.83
C HIS A 291 -0.82 -19.07 7.01
N GLU A 292 -1.22 -17.86 6.67
CA GLU A 292 -2.64 -17.44 6.75
C GLU A 292 -3.51 -18.13 5.69
N THR A 293 -2.99 -18.33 4.50
CA THR A 293 -3.73 -18.96 3.40
C THR A 293 -3.75 -20.48 3.47
N SER A 294 -2.77 -21.10 4.14
CA SER A 294 -2.71 -22.55 4.35
C SER A 294 -3.66 -23.03 5.45
N LYS A 295 -4.13 -22.16 6.33
CA LYS A 295 -5.22 -22.49 7.26
C LYS A 295 -6.50 -22.55 6.46
N LYS A 296 -7.04 -23.78 6.25
CA LYS A 296 -8.32 -24.02 5.54
C LYS A 296 -9.40 -23.05 6.06
N PRO A 297 -10.20 -22.45 5.16
CA PRO A 297 -11.43 -21.80 5.60
C PRO A 297 -12.24 -22.82 6.41
N LEU A 298 -12.77 -22.40 7.56
CA LEU A 298 -13.80 -23.17 8.26
C LEU A 298 -14.89 -23.50 7.24
N PRO A 299 -15.44 -24.73 7.20
CA PRO A 299 -16.54 -25.07 6.32
C PRO A 299 -17.63 -24.04 6.59
N VAL A 300 -18.05 -23.32 5.56
CA VAL A 300 -19.27 -22.52 5.60
C VAL A 300 -20.36 -23.53 5.81
N ASP A 301 -21.05 -23.45 6.95
CA ASP A 301 -22.21 -24.25 7.28
C ASP A 301 -23.27 -23.96 6.18
N GLU A 302 -23.51 -24.93 5.30
CA GLU A 302 -24.47 -24.83 4.20
C GLU A 302 -25.93 -24.97 4.69
N SER A 303 -26.16 -24.78 6.00
CA SER A 303 -27.49 -24.84 6.62
C SER A 303 -27.99 -23.43 7.00
N LEU A 304 -28.24 -22.55 6.00
CA LEU A 304 -29.18 -21.42 6.11
C LEU A 304 -29.70 -21.07 4.71
#